data_7895c9169ac02061794064ee2f95c27e
#
_entry.id   7895c9169ac02061794064ee2f95c27e
#
_cell.length_a   1.000
_cell.length_b   1.000
_cell.length_c   1.000
_cell.angle_alpha   90.00
_cell.angle_beta   90.00
_cell.angle_gamma   90.00
#
_symmetry.space_group_name_H-M   'P 1'
#
loop_
_entity.id
_entity.type
_entity.pdbx_description
1 polymer ?
#
loop_
_entity_poly.entity_id
_entity_poly.type
_entity_poly.pdbx_seq_one_letter_code
_entity_poly.pdbx_strand_id
1 'polypeptide(L)'
;MKTAVLMATYNGEKFIEKQLDSIKNQVLAPDYVIIRDDGSTDGTVEFVKDYIATNDLVGWNIIKNQKNLGWRLNFRQLLIDSQNTDADVIFLSDQDDVWNLKKIKKQVEVLSSHSEIEVLSSDIEFNVSTDQAAIPKSYVFSDNAKELSKFPINRFYNVGFRQGMSIAMKKEFIDRFIKYWKEDYDLLPHDSLIQALAGLLEVGYNLNETLAIHNRHAMNASGRHDVTLKSPKKFHIQELYAKHQGYYEIAYKVLQDNNSSLAQVEKKYYEFTKRRVAN
;
A
#
# COMPACT_ATOMS: atom_id res chain seq x y z
N MET A 1 8.64 -17.26 9.40
CA MET A 1 7.62 -16.70 8.48
C MET A 1 8.31 -16.41 7.15
N LYS A 2 7.77 -16.94 6.06
CA LYS A 2 8.22 -16.57 4.71
C LYS A 2 7.70 -15.20 4.34
N THR A 3 8.46 -14.48 3.53
CA THR A 3 8.19 -13.07 3.23
C THR A 3 8.12 -12.82 1.72
N ALA A 4 7.23 -11.94 1.29
CA ALA A 4 7.18 -11.45 -0.09
C ALA A 4 7.14 -9.93 -0.13
N VAL A 5 7.93 -9.33 -1.01
CA VAL A 5 7.87 -7.90 -1.34
C VAL A 5 7.12 -7.73 -2.66
N LEU A 6 6.11 -6.88 -2.65
CA LEU A 6 5.32 -6.52 -3.83
C LEU A 6 5.71 -5.11 -4.27
N MET A 7 6.35 -4.97 -5.42
CA MET A 7 6.80 -3.69 -5.95
C MET A 7 6.03 -3.30 -7.21
N ALA A 8 5.45 -2.10 -7.21
CA ALA A 8 4.88 -1.50 -8.40
C ALA A 8 5.90 -0.61 -9.11
N THR A 9 6.01 -0.74 -10.45
CA THR A 9 6.91 0.10 -11.25
C THR A 9 6.20 0.72 -12.45
N TYR A 10 6.62 1.94 -12.82
CA TYR A 10 6.24 2.61 -14.05
C TYR A 10 7.23 3.74 -14.36
N ASN A 11 7.99 3.61 -15.48
CA ASN A 11 9.00 4.57 -15.90
C ASN A 11 9.96 4.96 -14.78
N GLY A 12 10.52 3.95 -14.10
CA GLY A 12 11.32 4.07 -12.88
C GLY A 12 12.82 3.90 -13.07
N GLU A 13 13.32 3.74 -14.30
CA GLU A 13 14.73 3.44 -14.63
C GLU A 13 15.74 4.27 -13.81
N LYS A 14 15.43 5.55 -13.57
CA LYS A 14 16.32 6.49 -12.86
C LYS A 14 16.39 6.28 -11.34
N PHE A 15 15.45 5.56 -10.76
CA PHE A 15 15.28 5.50 -9.30
C PHE A 15 15.39 4.09 -8.74
N ILE A 16 14.98 3.09 -9.54
CA ILE A 16 14.69 1.74 -9.08
C ILE A 16 15.90 0.99 -8.50
N GLU A 17 17.12 1.27 -8.97
CA GLU A 17 18.33 0.58 -8.52
C GLU A 17 18.54 0.68 -7.02
N LYS A 18 18.40 1.89 -6.45
CA LYS A 18 18.58 2.12 -5.00
C LYS A 18 17.54 1.35 -4.18
N GLN A 19 16.32 1.27 -4.68
CA GLN A 19 15.26 0.52 -3.99
C GLN A 19 15.52 -0.99 -4.06
N LEU A 20 15.90 -1.52 -5.23
CA LEU A 20 16.29 -2.92 -5.39
C LEU A 20 17.46 -3.29 -4.48
N ASP A 21 18.50 -2.43 -4.41
CA ASP A 21 19.64 -2.61 -3.51
C ASP A 21 19.21 -2.63 -2.05
N SER A 22 18.30 -1.74 -1.63
CA SER A 22 17.82 -1.68 -0.26
C SER A 22 17.03 -2.93 0.15
N ILE A 23 16.34 -3.57 -0.80
CA ILE A 23 15.61 -4.83 -0.58
C ILE A 23 16.57 -6.03 -0.61
N LYS A 24 17.48 -6.08 -1.60
CA LYS A 24 18.46 -7.15 -1.73
C LYS A 24 19.35 -7.27 -0.47
N ASN A 25 19.74 -6.14 0.08
CA ASN A 25 20.69 -6.08 1.21
C ASN A 25 19.99 -6.13 2.58
N GLN A 26 18.71 -6.49 2.66
CA GLN A 26 18.02 -6.65 3.94
C GLN A 26 18.72 -7.69 4.82
N VAL A 27 18.81 -7.41 6.13
CA VAL A 27 19.37 -8.37 7.12
C VAL A 27 18.61 -9.69 7.16
N LEU A 28 17.29 -9.63 6.96
CA LEU A 28 16.44 -10.78 6.65
C LEU A 28 16.04 -10.65 5.18
N ALA A 29 16.69 -11.40 4.30
CA ALA A 29 16.36 -11.38 2.88
C ALA A 29 14.93 -11.85 2.64
N PRO A 30 14.16 -11.22 1.72
CA PRO A 30 12.84 -11.69 1.35
C PRO A 30 12.93 -13.02 0.57
N ASP A 31 11.96 -13.93 0.81
CA ASP A 31 11.85 -15.18 0.05
C ASP A 31 11.36 -14.93 -1.38
N TYR A 32 10.51 -13.93 -1.56
CA TYR A 32 9.94 -13.54 -2.86
C TYR A 32 10.01 -12.02 -3.05
N VAL A 33 10.29 -11.59 -4.27
CA VAL A 33 10.07 -10.21 -4.71
C VAL A 33 9.32 -10.25 -6.03
N ILE A 34 8.06 -9.82 -6.01
CA ILE A 34 7.17 -9.77 -7.17
C ILE A 34 7.11 -8.32 -7.63
N ILE A 35 7.67 -8.04 -8.79
CA ILE A 35 7.68 -6.71 -9.38
C ILE A 35 6.66 -6.70 -10.52
N ARG A 36 5.74 -5.73 -10.50
CA ARG A 36 4.77 -5.57 -11.57
C ARG A 36 4.94 -4.21 -12.23
N ASP A 37 5.36 -4.26 -13.49
CA ASP A 37 5.57 -3.09 -14.32
C ASP A 37 4.28 -2.69 -15.04
N ASP A 38 3.87 -1.43 -14.87
CA ASP A 38 2.59 -0.91 -15.38
C ASP A 38 2.69 -0.37 -16.82
N GLY A 39 3.49 -1.03 -17.66
CA GLY A 39 3.66 -0.69 -19.06
C GLY A 39 4.70 0.40 -19.31
N SER A 40 5.85 0.33 -18.62
CA SER A 40 6.97 1.25 -18.84
C SER A 40 7.40 1.32 -20.30
N THR A 41 7.81 2.51 -20.70
CA THR A 41 8.35 2.83 -22.03
C THR A 41 9.83 3.19 -22.01
N ASP A 42 10.43 3.31 -20.83
CA ASP A 42 11.87 3.47 -20.59
C ASP A 42 12.55 2.11 -20.35
N GLY A 43 13.81 2.10 -19.94
CA GLY A 43 14.59 0.89 -19.69
C GLY A 43 14.26 0.14 -18.38
N THR A 44 13.17 0.48 -17.66
CA THR A 44 12.85 -0.11 -16.34
C THR A 44 12.80 -1.63 -16.35
N VAL A 45 12.09 -2.22 -17.32
CA VAL A 45 11.87 -3.69 -17.35
C VAL A 45 13.16 -4.43 -17.65
N GLU A 46 13.91 -3.96 -18.63
CA GLU A 46 15.21 -4.53 -19.02
C GLU A 46 16.20 -4.40 -17.86
N PHE A 47 16.29 -3.22 -17.25
CA PHE A 47 17.16 -3.01 -16.08
C PHE A 47 16.86 -4.00 -14.95
N VAL A 48 15.59 -4.19 -14.59
CA VAL A 48 15.20 -5.11 -13.51
C VAL A 48 15.53 -6.55 -13.86
N LYS A 49 15.31 -6.99 -15.11
CA LYS A 49 15.68 -8.34 -15.55
C LYS A 49 17.18 -8.59 -15.44
N ASP A 50 17.97 -7.64 -15.92
CA ASP A 50 19.43 -7.72 -15.87
C ASP A 50 19.94 -7.68 -14.42
N TYR A 51 19.31 -6.84 -13.57
CA TYR A 51 19.63 -6.77 -12.14
C TYR A 51 19.37 -8.11 -11.44
N ILE A 52 18.21 -8.75 -11.68
CA ILE A 52 17.89 -10.07 -11.12
C ILE A 52 18.90 -11.13 -11.58
N ALA A 53 19.20 -11.18 -12.88
CA ALA A 53 20.12 -12.15 -13.45
C ALA A 53 21.57 -11.96 -12.96
N THR A 54 22.06 -10.71 -12.93
CA THR A 54 23.44 -10.38 -12.52
C THR A 54 23.70 -10.68 -11.05
N ASN A 55 22.68 -10.56 -10.20
CA ASN A 55 22.78 -10.81 -8.77
C ASN A 55 22.29 -12.20 -8.33
N ASP A 56 21.97 -13.10 -9.26
CA ASP A 56 21.47 -14.46 -8.99
C ASP A 56 20.29 -14.51 -7.99
N LEU A 57 19.32 -13.58 -8.13
CA LEU A 57 18.24 -13.38 -7.16
C LEU A 57 17.12 -14.41 -7.35
N VAL A 58 17.21 -15.52 -6.62
CA VAL A 58 16.17 -16.55 -6.60
C VAL A 58 14.91 -16.01 -5.89
N GLY A 59 13.72 -16.31 -6.45
CA GLY A 59 12.44 -15.84 -5.90
C GLY A 59 12.04 -14.42 -6.33
N TRP A 60 12.90 -13.74 -7.11
CA TRP A 60 12.59 -12.44 -7.69
C TRP A 60 12.06 -12.60 -9.12
N ASN A 61 11.02 -11.85 -9.45
CA ASN A 61 10.51 -11.80 -10.82
C ASN A 61 9.92 -10.44 -11.17
N ILE A 62 9.86 -10.14 -12.47
CA ILE A 62 9.15 -8.97 -13.00
C ILE A 62 8.12 -9.41 -14.03
N ILE A 63 6.90 -8.87 -13.90
CA ILE A 63 5.77 -9.09 -14.80
C ILE A 63 5.38 -7.75 -15.41
N LYS A 64 5.41 -7.64 -16.73
CA LYS A 64 4.95 -6.43 -17.45
C LYS A 64 3.47 -6.54 -17.76
N ASN A 65 2.68 -5.53 -17.39
CA ASN A 65 1.28 -5.42 -17.76
C ASN A 65 1.13 -5.21 -19.29
N GLN A 66 0.10 -5.80 -19.88
CA GLN A 66 -0.20 -5.59 -21.31
C GLN A 66 -0.68 -4.16 -21.60
N LYS A 67 -1.25 -3.48 -20.59
CA LYS A 67 -1.69 -2.08 -20.64
C LYS A 67 -1.43 -1.42 -19.30
N ASN A 68 -1.31 -0.09 -19.29
CA ASN A 68 -1.24 0.67 -18.05
C ASN A 68 -2.58 0.57 -17.30
N LEU A 69 -2.52 0.08 -16.06
CA LEU A 69 -3.68 -0.08 -15.16
C LEU A 69 -3.84 1.11 -14.22
N GLY A 70 -2.80 1.91 -14.08
CA GLY A 70 -2.63 2.87 -13.00
C GLY A 70 -2.18 2.21 -11.69
N TRP A 71 -1.44 2.96 -10.88
CA TRP A 71 -0.78 2.43 -9.69
C TRP A 71 -1.73 1.71 -8.71
N ARG A 72 -2.98 2.15 -8.58
CA ARG A 72 -3.97 1.54 -7.68
C ARG A 72 -4.33 0.11 -8.07
N LEU A 73 -4.69 -0.08 -9.33
CA LEU A 73 -5.01 -1.42 -9.85
C LEU A 73 -3.75 -2.28 -10.02
N ASN A 74 -2.60 -1.68 -10.25
CA ASN A 74 -1.33 -2.39 -10.29
C ASN A 74 -1.00 -2.99 -8.91
N PHE A 75 -1.18 -2.24 -7.81
CA PHE A 75 -1.06 -2.79 -6.45
C PHE A 75 -2.15 -3.82 -6.13
N ARG A 76 -3.40 -3.60 -6.56
CA ARG A 76 -4.44 -4.62 -6.43
C ARG A 76 -4.02 -5.93 -7.10
N GLN A 77 -3.45 -5.86 -8.30
CA GLN A 77 -3.00 -7.06 -9.01
C GLN A 77 -1.81 -7.73 -8.31
N LEU A 78 -0.86 -6.96 -7.78
CA LEU A 78 0.23 -7.49 -6.96
C LEU A 78 -0.28 -8.25 -5.72
N LEU A 79 -1.31 -7.74 -5.05
CA LEU A 79 -1.94 -8.43 -3.92
C LEU A 79 -2.60 -9.75 -4.37
N ILE A 80 -3.19 -9.81 -5.57
CA ILE A 80 -3.71 -11.06 -6.15
C ILE A 80 -2.56 -12.01 -6.49
N ASP A 81 -1.49 -11.52 -7.11
CA ASP A 81 -0.33 -12.34 -7.48
C ASP A 81 0.33 -12.99 -6.25
N SER A 82 0.36 -12.25 -5.12
CA SER A 82 0.91 -12.78 -3.85
C SER A 82 0.20 -14.03 -3.34
N GLN A 83 -1.08 -14.24 -3.75
CA GLN A 83 -1.83 -15.44 -3.36
C GLN A 83 -1.22 -16.72 -3.92
N ASN A 84 -0.42 -16.64 -4.99
CA ASN A 84 0.27 -17.78 -5.61
C ASN A 84 1.59 -18.15 -4.88
N THR A 85 1.95 -17.44 -3.82
CA THR A 85 3.13 -17.72 -3.00
C THR A 85 2.74 -18.39 -1.68
N ASP A 86 3.69 -19.06 -1.03
CA ASP A 86 3.54 -19.55 0.34
C ASP A 86 4.11 -18.56 1.38
N ALA A 87 4.19 -17.26 1.03
CA ALA A 87 4.58 -16.21 1.96
C ALA A 87 3.55 -16.03 3.07
N ASP A 88 4.03 -15.82 4.29
CA ASP A 88 3.21 -15.51 5.47
C ASP A 88 3.01 -14.00 5.62
N VAL A 89 4.04 -13.22 5.27
CA VAL A 89 4.08 -11.77 5.44
C VAL A 89 4.36 -11.08 4.10
N ILE A 90 3.54 -10.10 3.77
CA ILE A 90 3.58 -9.32 2.54
C ILE A 90 4.00 -7.89 2.86
N PHE A 91 4.98 -7.38 2.11
CA PHE A 91 5.47 -6.00 2.16
C PHE A 91 5.10 -5.27 0.88
N LEU A 92 4.74 -3.99 0.97
CA LEU A 92 4.48 -3.14 -0.19
C LEU A 92 5.69 -2.24 -0.45
N SER A 93 6.00 -2.01 -1.72
CA SER A 93 7.14 -1.20 -2.16
C SER A 93 6.78 -0.36 -3.38
N ASP A 94 7.13 0.93 -3.34
CA ASP A 94 7.23 1.76 -4.51
C ASP A 94 8.66 1.64 -5.10
N GLN A 95 8.86 2.13 -6.33
CA GLN A 95 10.12 1.95 -7.07
C GLN A 95 11.22 2.95 -6.68
N ASP A 96 10.88 4.01 -5.97
CA ASP A 96 11.68 5.23 -5.80
C ASP A 96 12.01 5.56 -4.33
N ASP A 97 11.73 4.63 -3.41
CA ASP A 97 12.02 4.76 -1.99
C ASP A 97 13.36 4.07 -1.61
N VAL A 98 13.71 4.09 -0.34
CA VAL A 98 14.85 3.34 0.20
C VAL A 98 14.49 2.77 1.56
N TRP A 99 14.67 1.46 1.76
CA TRP A 99 14.40 0.80 3.02
C TRP A 99 15.63 0.74 3.95
N ASN A 100 15.40 0.88 5.25
CA ASN A 100 16.39 0.52 6.26
C ASN A 100 16.68 -0.98 6.17
N LEU A 101 17.95 -1.37 6.28
CA LEU A 101 18.39 -2.76 6.14
C LEU A 101 17.76 -3.73 7.15
N LYS A 102 17.19 -3.24 8.23
CA LYS A 102 16.51 -4.05 9.26
C LYS A 102 14.99 -4.06 9.13
N LYS A 103 14.41 -3.41 8.09
CA LYS A 103 12.96 -3.24 7.97
C LYS A 103 12.22 -4.57 8.00
N ILE A 104 12.56 -5.50 7.10
CA ILE A 104 11.88 -6.80 7.01
C ILE A 104 12.04 -7.55 8.34
N LYS A 105 13.27 -7.64 8.87
CA LYS A 105 13.53 -8.33 10.14
C LYS A 105 12.65 -7.79 11.27
N LYS A 106 12.65 -6.48 11.50
CA LYS A 106 11.93 -5.85 12.61
C LYS A 106 10.41 -6.04 12.50
N GLN A 107 9.85 -5.81 11.31
CA GLN A 107 8.40 -5.97 11.13
C GLN A 107 7.96 -7.44 11.23
N VAL A 108 8.78 -8.39 10.76
CA VAL A 108 8.51 -9.84 10.95
C VAL A 108 8.59 -10.22 12.42
N GLU A 109 9.57 -9.73 13.18
CA GLU A 109 9.68 -9.99 14.62
C GLU A 109 8.43 -9.52 15.37
N VAL A 110 7.93 -8.31 15.10
CA VAL A 110 6.69 -7.81 15.70
C VAL A 110 5.49 -8.66 15.30
N LEU A 111 5.29 -8.93 14.00
CA LEU A 111 4.16 -9.72 13.51
C LEU A 111 4.17 -11.17 14.01
N SER A 112 5.35 -11.72 14.33
CA SER A 112 5.52 -13.06 14.88
C SER A 112 5.21 -13.11 16.37
N SER A 113 5.57 -12.06 17.13
CA SER A 113 5.40 -12.00 18.58
C SER A 113 4.02 -11.51 19.04
N HIS A 114 3.25 -10.89 18.13
CA HIS A 114 1.94 -10.32 18.40
C HIS A 114 0.89 -10.95 17.48
N SER A 115 0.18 -11.95 17.97
CA SER A 115 -0.84 -12.67 17.19
C SER A 115 -2.01 -11.77 16.77
N GLU A 116 -2.33 -10.77 17.60
CA GLU A 116 -3.40 -9.80 17.37
C GLU A 116 -3.09 -8.77 16.28
N ILE A 117 -1.82 -8.64 15.84
CA ILE A 117 -1.41 -7.71 14.78
C ILE A 117 -1.42 -8.45 13.45
N GLU A 118 -2.19 -7.94 12.50
CA GLU A 118 -2.21 -8.45 11.13
C GLU A 118 -1.65 -7.44 10.12
N VAL A 119 -1.71 -6.14 10.42
CA VAL A 119 -1.14 -5.06 9.61
C VAL A 119 -0.26 -4.19 10.48
N LEU A 120 0.98 -4.00 10.03
CA LEU A 120 1.98 -3.20 10.73
C LEU A 120 2.59 -2.19 9.75
N SER A 121 2.41 -0.89 10.01
CA SER A 121 3.23 0.14 9.37
C SER A 121 4.46 0.48 10.22
N SER A 122 5.39 1.25 9.65
CA SER A 122 6.48 1.87 10.41
C SER A 122 6.50 3.38 10.15
N ASP A 123 7.24 4.11 10.97
CA ASP A 123 7.55 5.49 10.66
C ASP A 123 8.45 5.58 9.44
N ILE A 124 8.40 6.72 8.76
CA ILE A 124 9.18 7.02 7.57
C ILE A 124 9.85 8.39 7.70
N GLU A 125 10.94 8.56 7.02
CA GLU A 125 11.59 9.84 6.78
C GLU A 125 11.27 10.32 5.37
N PHE A 126 11.15 11.63 5.18
CA PHE A 126 10.97 12.24 3.86
C PHE A 126 12.28 12.87 3.39
N ASN A 127 12.75 12.44 2.21
CA ASN A 127 13.83 13.07 1.48
C ASN A 127 13.25 13.82 0.28
N VAL A 128 13.41 15.15 0.25
CA VAL A 128 12.81 16.02 -0.77
C VAL A 128 13.91 16.49 -1.71
N SER A 129 13.85 16.08 -2.96
CA SER A 129 14.88 16.42 -3.97
C SER A 129 14.66 17.74 -4.69
N THR A 130 13.48 18.38 -4.54
CA THR A 130 13.14 19.65 -5.19
C THR A 130 12.27 20.52 -4.28
N ASP A 131 12.41 21.85 -4.36
CA ASP A 131 11.63 22.82 -3.58
C ASP A 131 10.11 22.80 -3.87
N GLN A 132 9.68 22.02 -4.84
CA GLN A 132 8.28 21.93 -5.28
C GLN A 132 7.50 20.76 -4.67
N ALA A 133 8.16 19.84 -4.00
CA ALA A 133 7.49 18.69 -3.41
C ALA A 133 7.08 18.99 -1.96
N ALA A 134 5.79 19.19 -1.73
CA ALA A 134 5.27 19.35 -0.37
C ALA A 134 5.45 18.08 0.45
N ILE A 135 5.92 18.22 1.69
CA ILE A 135 5.95 17.13 2.66
C ILE A 135 4.52 16.96 3.22
N PRO A 136 3.87 15.81 3.03
CA PRO A 136 2.56 15.57 3.62
C PRO A 136 2.68 15.62 5.15
N LYS A 137 1.66 16.14 5.81
CA LYS A 137 1.59 16.07 7.28
C LYS A 137 1.48 14.60 7.70
N SER A 138 2.46 14.12 8.45
CA SER A 138 2.41 12.79 9.04
C SER A 138 1.31 12.72 10.11
N TYR A 139 0.57 11.62 10.12
CA TYR A 139 -0.36 11.36 11.21
C TYR A 139 0.40 11.13 12.51
N VAL A 140 -0.01 11.81 13.59
CA VAL A 140 0.59 11.64 14.92
C VAL A 140 -0.31 10.70 15.73
N PHE A 141 0.21 9.53 16.09
CA PHE A 141 -0.51 8.59 16.94
C PHE A 141 -0.54 9.08 18.40
N SER A 142 -1.63 8.82 19.09
CA SER A 142 -1.80 9.21 20.51
C SER A 142 -0.77 8.54 21.42
N ASP A 143 -0.33 7.34 21.06
CA ASP A 143 0.60 6.51 21.85
C ASP A 143 2.03 6.49 21.27
N ASN A 144 2.45 7.56 20.58
CA ASN A 144 3.75 7.62 19.90
C ASN A 144 4.98 7.53 20.81
N ALA A 145 4.80 7.63 22.13
CA ALA A 145 5.86 7.39 23.11
C ALA A 145 6.09 5.89 23.40
N LYS A 146 5.21 5.00 22.93
CA LYS A 146 5.34 3.55 23.01
C LYS A 146 6.06 3.01 21.77
N GLU A 147 6.51 1.77 21.84
CA GLU A 147 7.05 1.08 20.66
C GLU A 147 6.01 0.88 19.56
N LEU A 148 4.77 0.56 19.95
CA LEU A 148 3.65 0.30 19.05
C LEU A 148 2.48 1.24 19.34
N SER A 149 1.89 1.78 18.28
CA SER A 149 0.65 2.57 18.33
C SER A 149 -0.45 1.86 17.54
N LYS A 150 -1.62 1.69 18.16
CA LYS A 150 -2.78 1.10 17.48
C LYS A 150 -3.39 2.07 16.48
N PHE A 151 -3.80 1.57 15.30
CA PHE A 151 -4.54 2.38 14.34
C PHE A 151 -5.90 2.79 14.93
N PRO A 152 -6.26 4.07 14.81
CA PRO A 152 -7.58 4.50 15.22
C PRO A 152 -8.66 3.94 14.27
N ILE A 153 -9.85 3.73 14.81
CA ILE A 153 -11.03 3.43 13.99
C ILE A 153 -11.38 4.68 13.18
N ASN A 154 -10.99 4.69 11.92
CA ASN A 154 -11.29 5.79 11.00
C ASN A 154 -12.39 5.38 10.03
N ARG A 155 -13.61 5.88 10.26
CA ARG A 155 -14.76 5.66 9.38
C ARG A 155 -14.77 6.56 8.15
N PHE A 156 -14.01 7.64 8.20
CA PHE A 156 -13.87 8.56 7.08
C PHE A 156 -12.58 8.20 6.36
N TYR A 157 -12.68 7.43 5.33
CA TYR A 157 -11.65 6.94 4.44
C TYR A 157 -10.82 8.07 3.77
N ASN A 158 -10.29 9.00 4.53
CA ASN A 158 -9.58 10.17 3.99
C ASN A 158 -8.10 10.20 4.32
N VAL A 159 -7.63 9.34 5.22
CA VAL A 159 -6.28 9.49 5.78
C VAL A 159 -5.62 8.12 5.83
N GLY A 160 -4.63 7.91 4.96
CA GLY A 160 -3.59 6.92 5.23
C GLY A 160 -2.76 7.42 6.42
N PHE A 161 -2.49 6.57 7.39
CA PHE A 161 -1.66 6.95 8.54
C PHE A 161 -0.18 6.99 8.14
N ARG A 162 0.21 6.08 7.24
CA ARG A 162 1.55 5.98 6.66
C ARG A 162 1.45 5.60 5.18
N GLN A 163 2.50 5.88 4.41
CA GLN A 163 2.61 5.52 3.00
C GLN A 163 2.74 4.01 2.82
N GLY A 164 2.31 3.51 1.67
CA GLY A 164 2.26 2.08 1.34
C GLY A 164 3.56 1.33 1.58
N MET A 165 4.70 1.95 1.21
CA MET A 165 6.04 1.37 1.36
C MET A 165 6.47 1.10 2.82
N SER A 166 5.73 1.62 3.81
CA SER A 166 5.95 1.33 5.22
C SER A 166 5.25 0.07 5.72
N ILE A 167 4.26 -0.45 4.95
CA ILE A 167 3.32 -1.48 5.38
C ILE A 167 3.91 -2.88 5.20
N ALA A 168 3.79 -3.68 6.26
CA ALA A 168 3.85 -5.13 6.24
C ALA A 168 2.52 -5.70 6.74
N MET A 169 2.06 -6.82 6.19
CA MET A 169 0.81 -7.44 6.62
C MET A 169 0.88 -8.96 6.53
N LYS A 170 0.15 -9.65 7.40
CA LYS A 170 -0.05 -11.09 7.27
C LYS A 170 -0.87 -11.38 6.01
N LYS A 171 -0.51 -12.42 5.25
CA LYS A 171 -1.19 -12.77 4.00
C LYS A 171 -2.69 -13.03 4.22
N GLU A 172 -3.06 -13.66 5.32
CA GLU A 172 -4.44 -13.93 5.72
C GLU A 172 -5.31 -12.65 5.84
N PHE A 173 -4.69 -11.49 6.14
CA PHE A 173 -5.43 -10.23 6.13
C PHE A 173 -5.86 -9.85 4.71
N ILE A 174 -5.03 -10.11 3.68
CA ILE A 174 -5.37 -9.85 2.27
C ILE A 174 -6.58 -10.69 1.86
N ASP A 175 -6.65 -11.96 2.28
CA ASP A 175 -7.73 -12.88 1.94
C ASP A 175 -9.09 -12.39 2.41
N ARG A 176 -9.11 -11.57 3.48
CA ARG A 176 -10.35 -11.01 4.01
C ARG A 176 -11.01 -10.03 3.06
N PHE A 177 -10.25 -9.24 2.30
CA PHE A 177 -10.81 -8.13 1.52
C PHE A 177 -10.61 -8.21 0.01
N ILE A 178 -9.57 -8.90 -0.49
CA ILE A 178 -9.19 -8.87 -1.91
C ILE A 178 -10.32 -9.36 -2.83
N LYS A 179 -11.10 -10.34 -2.39
CA LYS A 179 -12.27 -10.87 -3.09
C LYS A 179 -13.39 -9.85 -3.30
N TYR A 180 -13.44 -8.80 -2.48
CA TYR A 180 -14.42 -7.72 -2.53
C TYR A 180 -13.91 -6.49 -3.27
N TRP A 181 -12.60 -6.38 -3.51
CA TRP A 181 -12.01 -5.28 -4.26
C TRP A 181 -12.14 -5.56 -5.76
N LYS A 182 -13.16 -4.98 -6.38
CA LYS A 182 -13.46 -5.11 -7.82
C LYS A 182 -12.54 -4.23 -8.66
N GLU A 183 -12.41 -4.53 -9.97
CA GLU A 183 -11.61 -3.74 -10.89
C GLU A 183 -12.18 -2.33 -11.14
N ASP A 184 -13.50 -2.18 -11.09
CA ASP A 184 -14.19 -0.89 -11.22
C ASP A 184 -14.01 0.03 -9.99
N TYR A 185 -13.36 -0.46 -8.92
CA TYR A 185 -12.94 0.35 -7.76
C TYR A 185 -11.51 0.88 -7.94
N ASP A 186 -11.23 1.43 -9.12
CA ASP A 186 -9.93 1.94 -9.57
C ASP A 186 -9.46 3.23 -8.85
N LEU A 187 -10.36 3.88 -8.12
CA LEU A 187 -10.07 5.09 -7.34
C LEU A 187 -9.58 4.81 -5.91
N LEU A 188 -9.56 3.54 -5.47
CA LEU A 188 -9.16 3.17 -4.11
C LEU A 188 -7.63 3.10 -3.97
N PRO A 189 -6.98 3.98 -3.18
CA PRO A 189 -5.58 3.80 -2.82
C PRO A 189 -5.43 2.57 -1.92
N HIS A 190 -4.52 1.68 -2.29
CA HIS A 190 -4.29 0.41 -1.61
C HIS A 190 -3.89 0.59 -0.13
N ASP A 191 -3.00 1.53 0.13
CA ASP A 191 -2.47 1.83 1.46
C ASP A 191 -3.54 2.36 2.41
N SER A 192 -4.37 3.30 1.93
CA SER A 192 -5.47 3.85 2.71
C SER A 192 -6.56 2.81 2.97
N LEU A 193 -6.87 1.95 1.99
CA LEU A 193 -7.83 0.86 2.14
C LEU A 193 -7.36 -0.14 3.21
N ILE A 194 -6.12 -0.61 3.10
CA ILE A 194 -5.52 -1.57 4.02
C ILE A 194 -5.53 -1.04 5.47
N GLN A 195 -5.04 0.18 5.66
CA GLN A 195 -4.96 0.78 7.00
C GLN A 195 -6.33 1.06 7.61
N ALA A 196 -7.30 1.51 6.80
CA ALA A 196 -8.65 1.75 7.27
C ALA A 196 -9.36 0.44 7.68
N LEU A 197 -9.24 -0.63 6.88
CA LEU A 197 -9.80 -1.94 7.23
C LEU A 197 -9.12 -2.52 8.47
N ALA A 198 -7.79 -2.40 8.58
CA ALA A 198 -7.05 -2.85 9.75
C ALA A 198 -7.45 -2.11 11.03
N GLY A 199 -7.74 -0.81 10.93
CA GLY A 199 -8.30 -0.02 12.04
C GLY A 199 -9.71 -0.46 12.43
N LEU A 200 -10.61 -0.71 11.46
CA LEU A 200 -11.97 -1.19 11.70
C LEU A 200 -12.01 -2.59 12.32
N LEU A 201 -11.07 -3.45 11.97
CA LEU A 201 -10.91 -4.79 12.53
C LEU A 201 -10.08 -4.82 13.82
N GLU A 202 -9.52 -3.68 14.21
CA GLU A 202 -8.65 -3.49 15.39
C GLU A 202 -7.36 -4.34 15.37
N VAL A 203 -6.87 -4.70 14.18
CA VAL A 203 -5.67 -5.54 13.94
C VAL A 203 -4.50 -4.76 13.35
N GLY A 204 -4.63 -3.43 13.22
CA GLY A 204 -3.63 -2.53 12.63
C GLY A 204 -2.83 -1.77 13.68
N TYR A 205 -1.50 -1.71 13.48
CA TYR A 205 -0.57 -1.00 14.38
C TYR A 205 0.53 -0.29 13.58
N ASN A 206 1.14 0.71 14.20
CA ASN A 206 2.37 1.35 13.72
C ASN A 206 3.52 1.00 14.66
N LEU A 207 4.64 0.56 14.11
CA LEU A 207 5.91 0.51 14.81
C LEU A 207 6.52 1.92 14.78
N ASN A 208 6.68 2.55 15.94
CA ASN A 208 7.15 3.93 16.09
C ASN A 208 8.67 3.98 15.91
N GLU A 209 9.15 3.45 14.79
CA GLU A 209 10.54 3.44 14.36
C GLU A 209 10.63 3.74 12.87
N THR A 210 11.57 4.61 12.47
CA THR A 210 11.81 4.95 11.07
C THR A 210 12.53 3.80 10.35
N LEU A 211 11.81 3.13 9.44
CA LEU A 211 12.33 1.97 8.72
C LEU A 211 12.40 2.18 7.19
N ALA A 212 12.03 3.36 6.69
CA ALA A 212 12.13 3.66 5.27
C ALA A 212 12.25 5.18 5.04
N ILE A 213 12.83 5.53 3.90
CA ILE A 213 12.97 6.89 3.39
C ILE A 213 12.07 7.02 2.16
N HIS A 214 11.11 7.94 2.21
CA HIS A 214 10.26 8.27 1.08
C HIS A 214 10.87 9.42 0.28
N ASN A 215 11.34 9.12 -0.93
CA ASN A 215 11.91 10.12 -1.82
C ASN A 215 10.81 10.88 -2.55
N ARG A 216 10.76 12.21 -2.33
CA ARG A 216 9.80 13.11 -2.97
C ARG A 216 10.44 13.84 -4.13
N HIS A 217 9.91 13.64 -5.33
CA HIS A 217 10.33 14.30 -6.57
C HIS A 217 9.11 14.58 -7.49
N ALA A 218 9.29 15.40 -8.51
CA ALA A 218 8.21 15.83 -9.40
C ALA A 218 7.51 14.68 -10.18
N MET A 219 8.12 13.50 -10.24
CA MET A 219 7.60 12.34 -10.96
C MET A 219 6.79 11.38 -10.08
N ASN A 220 6.74 11.58 -8.74
CA ASN A 220 5.92 10.73 -7.87
C ASN A 220 4.44 10.76 -8.32
N ALA A 221 3.80 9.59 -8.34
CA ALA A 221 2.39 9.45 -8.73
C ALA A 221 1.45 10.27 -7.82
N SER A 222 1.75 10.34 -6.53
CA SER A 222 0.98 11.08 -5.53
C SER A 222 1.12 12.61 -5.61
N GLY A 223 2.19 13.12 -6.23
CA GLY A 223 2.43 14.57 -6.38
C GLY A 223 1.65 15.22 -7.52
N ARG A 224 1.14 14.45 -8.47
CA ARG A 224 0.41 14.97 -9.64
C ARG A 224 -1.05 15.36 -9.37
N HIS A 225 -1.59 15.01 -8.20
CA HIS A 225 -2.98 15.31 -7.84
C HIS A 225 -3.17 16.66 -7.10
N ASP A 226 -2.14 17.44 -6.84
CA ASP A 226 -2.24 18.84 -6.43
C ASP A 226 -2.52 19.77 -7.63
N VAL A 227 -3.11 19.24 -8.69
CA VAL A 227 -3.57 20.07 -9.80
C VAL A 227 -4.78 20.84 -9.34
N THR A 228 -4.50 22.11 -8.95
CA THR A 228 -5.41 23.25 -9.16
C THR A 228 -6.89 22.89 -9.33
N LEU A 229 -7.67 23.10 -8.30
CA LEU A 229 -9.13 23.11 -8.22
C LEU A 229 -9.83 23.98 -9.31
N LYS A 230 -9.57 23.70 -10.58
CA LYS A 230 -10.25 24.31 -11.73
C LYS A 230 -11.29 23.41 -12.39
N SER A 231 -11.50 22.19 -11.87
CA SER A 231 -12.58 21.34 -12.35
C SER A 231 -13.91 21.72 -11.72
N PRO A 232 -15.04 21.58 -12.44
CA PRO A 232 -16.36 21.86 -11.88
C PRO A 232 -16.60 21.09 -10.58
N LYS A 233 -17.03 21.76 -9.53
CA LYS A 233 -17.31 21.17 -8.20
C LYS A 233 -18.15 19.88 -8.25
N LYS A 234 -19.03 19.74 -9.23
CA LYS A 234 -19.92 18.57 -9.42
C LYS A 234 -19.14 17.31 -9.80
N PHE A 235 -18.12 17.40 -10.65
CA PHE A 235 -17.30 16.24 -11.06
C PHE A 235 -16.52 15.67 -9.88
N HIS A 236 -15.89 16.50 -9.08
CA HIS A 236 -15.15 16.07 -7.89
C HIS A 236 -16.04 15.40 -6.84
N ILE A 237 -17.30 15.83 -6.70
CA ILE A 237 -18.23 15.22 -5.76
C ILE A 237 -18.62 13.80 -6.21
N GLN A 238 -18.88 13.58 -7.50
CA GLN A 238 -19.21 12.25 -8.02
C GLN A 238 -18.04 11.27 -7.89
N GLU A 239 -16.83 11.72 -8.23
CA GLU A 239 -15.61 10.93 -8.06
C GLU A 239 -15.38 10.56 -6.60
N LEU A 240 -15.59 11.51 -5.68
CA LEU A 240 -15.50 11.26 -4.25
C LEU A 240 -16.54 10.22 -3.78
N TYR A 241 -17.77 10.29 -4.27
CA TYR A 241 -18.78 9.28 -3.93
C TYR A 241 -18.44 7.91 -4.51
N ALA A 242 -17.93 7.82 -5.74
CA ALA A 242 -17.51 6.56 -6.34
C ALA A 242 -16.39 5.89 -5.54
N LYS A 243 -15.37 6.66 -5.15
CA LYS A 243 -14.29 6.20 -4.27
C LYS A 243 -14.82 5.69 -2.94
N HIS A 244 -15.68 6.47 -2.27
CA HIS A 244 -16.25 6.08 -1.00
C HIS A 244 -17.19 4.86 -1.11
N GLN A 245 -17.93 4.71 -2.21
CA GLN A 245 -18.77 3.56 -2.44
C GLN A 245 -17.97 2.25 -2.43
N GLY A 246 -16.86 2.19 -3.17
CA GLY A 246 -15.99 1.02 -3.20
C GLY A 246 -15.47 0.67 -1.81
N TYR A 247 -14.96 1.66 -1.08
CA TYR A 247 -14.49 1.47 0.29
C TYR A 247 -15.58 0.92 1.22
N TYR A 248 -16.75 1.56 1.26
CA TYR A 248 -17.83 1.15 2.18
C TYR A 248 -18.41 -0.21 1.81
N GLU A 249 -18.45 -0.59 0.53
CA GLU A 249 -18.86 -1.94 0.15
C GLU A 249 -17.88 -2.99 0.69
N ILE A 250 -16.58 -2.76 0.50
CA ILE A 250 -15.53 -3.66 1.00
C ILE A 250 -15.58 -3.74 2.52
N ALA A 251 -15.59 -2.58 3.20
CA ALA A 251 -15.63 -2.51 4.65
C ALA A 251 -16.85 -3.23 5.25
N TYR A 252 -18.05 -2.98 4.68
CA TYR A 252 -19.26 -3.65 5.09
C TYR A 252 -19.14 -5.17 4.99
N LYS A 253 -18.69 -5.69 3.85
CA LYS A 253 -18.58 -7.14 3.61
C LYS A 253 -17.54 -7.79 4.50
N VAL A 254 -16.39 -7.17 4.65
CA VAL A 254 -15.33 -7.64 5.54
C VAL A 254 -15.80 -7.69 6.98
N LEU A 255 -16.46 -6.64 7.46
CA LEU A 255 -17.00 -6.60 8.83
C LEU A 255 -18.13 -7.61 9.03
N GLN A 256 -18.96 -7.84 8.01
CA GLN A 256 -20.01 -8.87 8.04
C GLN A 256 -19.42 -10.27 8.16
N ASP A 257 -18.40 -10.61 7.38
CA ASP A 257 -17.71 -11.90 7.46
C ASP A 257 -17.06 -12.13 8.84
N ASN A 258 -16.69 -11.05 9.53
CA ASN A 258 -16.10 -11.10 10.87
C ASN A 258 -17.14 -10.91 12.01
N ASN A 259 -18.44 -10.97 11.71
CA ASN A 259 -19.53 -10.78 12.67
C ASN A 259 -19.43 -9.49 13.51
N SER A 260 -18.83 -8.43 12.95
CA SER A 260 -18.66 -7.16 13.65
C SER A 260 -19.97 -6.36 13.72
N SER A 261 -20.25 -5.79 14.89
CA SER A 261 -21.40 -4.88 15.08
C SER A 261 -21.30 -3.61 14.19
N LEU A 262 -20.12 -3.25 13.75
CA LEU A 262 -19.87 -2.10 12.87
C LEU A 262 -20.38 -2.34 11.44
N ALA A 263 -20.61 -3.59 11.02
CA ALA A 263 -21.07 -3.94 9.67
C ALA A 263 -22.34 -3.19 9.26
N GLN A 264 -23.31 -3.05 10.16
CA GLN A 264 -24.56 -2.36 9.88
C GLN A 264 -24.40 -0.85 9.68
N VAL A 265 -23.40 -0.26 10.33
CA VAL A 265 -23.07 1.16 10.16
C VAL A 265 -22.44 1.39 8.79
N GLU A 266 -21.47 0.59 8.41
CA GLU A 266 -20.81 0.69 7.10
C GLU A 266 -21.80 0.38 5.96
N LYS A 267 -22.75 -0.54 6.16
CA LYS A 267 -23.84 -0.80 5.20
C LYS A 267 -24.68 0.46 4.92
N LYS A 268 -25.00 1.25 5.94
CA LYS A 268 -25.75 2.50 5.76
C LYS A 268 -24.97 3.51 4.91
N TYR A 269 -23.64 3.64 5.13
CA TYR A 269 -22.79 4.51 4.32
C TYR A 269 -22.66 4.01 2.88
N TYR A 270 -22.53 2.70 2.68
CA TYR A 270 -22.52 2.09 1.35
C TYR A 270 -23.83 2.40 0.58
N GLU A 271 -24.98 2.17 1.21
CA GLU A 271 -26.29 2.44 0.58
C GLU A 271 -26.48 3.94 0.27
N PHE A 272 -25.99 4.81 1.14
CA PHE A 272 -26.01 6.25 0.91
C PHE A 272 -25.15 6.65 -0.30
N THR A 273 -23.89 6.21 -0.36
CA THR A 273 -22.97 6.53 -1.47
C THR A 273 -23.44 5.96 -2.78
N LYS A 274 -23.95 4.72 -2.79
CA LYS A 274 -24.53 4.06 -3.97
C LYS A 274 -25.65 4.87 -4.62
N ARG A 275 -26.56 5.44 -3.80
CA ARG A 275 -27.64 6.30 -4.31
C ARG A 275 -27.11 7.61 -4.90
N ARG A 276 -25.98 8.13 -4.40
CA ARG A 276 -25.38 9.38 -4.89
C ARG A 276 -24.58 9.20 -6.16
N VAL A 277 -24.01 8.03 -6.40
CA VAL A 277 -23.31 7.69 -7.66
C VAL A 277 -24.32 7.47 -8.80
N ALA A 278 -25.52 6.90 -8.48
CA ALA A 278 -26.54 6.61 -9.47
C ALA A 278 -27.34 7.84 -9.96
N ASN A 279 -27.24 8.99 -9.28
CA ASN A 279 -27.87 10.27 -9.62
C ASN A 279 -26.86 11.32 -10.08
#